data_ca6fe137ae35ffac1413fad1f5d390c7
#
_entry.id   ca6fe137ae35ffac1413fad1f5d390c7
#
_cell.length_a   1.000
_cell.length_b   1.000
_cell.length_c   1.000
_cell.angle_alpha   90.00
_cell.angle_beta   90.00
_cell.angle_gamma   90.00
#
_symmetry.space_group_name_H-M   'P 1'
#
loop_
_entity.id
_entity.type
_entity.pdbx_description
1 polymer ?
#
loop_
_entity_poly.entity_id
_entity_poly.type
_entity_poly.pdbx_seq_one_letter_code
_entity_poly.pdbx_strand_id
1 'polypeptide(L)'
;MELEIADPAFRDRLSAPAYHVRQHNGCSYWNARLVRRDVPARYVGATHEYLSVDGPAERLDAIAFADHACGSSRKEKVERDLALLSAALAANPADARSMFYLAQTLRDAGRHAEARDGYAKRIEAGGWDEEVWYAMLMHARSCLALGDAVGFVDGCLSAYEFRPTRAEPLADLARYYRERGQNETAMLWVEAGRRIPYPEGDALFVDEGVYRHAFLAEAGIAGYYCKSPERRRAAHEATLELQLRRDVPDAVRGLARRNGMFYAPSADALFGAATRVPLALPMDEPYAPMNPSVMLDGDDLVAVIRGVNYRLGDPERSWPRLPAIRTRNHLARLERDGTAREAREIVPAPSIPPAAPSLVVGFEDLRLFRWRGRLHACATVRDRNPAMRCEIALLALDDDARIVELALLHGYRDDLHQKNWMPAVDGDELMFVYLCDPTIVLRYDPAARRVAVHREHAPALALDHLRGGSQLVRFDHGWLALTHEVAMIDEANRRYLHRFVFFDRDFRVSAITEPFRFADEPIEFAAGLAYDATRDAVLASYGVQDCRAMMATIDAAAVRRALVALPGSAGRPETARA
;
A
#
# COMPACT_ATOMS: atom_id res chain seq x y z
N MET A 1 -1.53 25.26 -12.40
CA MET A 1 -2.86 25.14 -11.78
C MET A 1 -3.75 24.33 -12.71
N GLU A 2 -4.46 23.36 -12.16
CA GLU A 2 -5.44 22.52 -12.84
C GLU A 2 -6.82 22.80 -12.26
N LEU A 3 -7.85 22.85 -13.11
CA LEU A 3 -9.22 23.05 -12.67
C LEU A 3 -9.88 21.67 -12.49
N GLU A 4 -10.28 21.38 -11.28
CA GLU A 4 -11.07 20.21 -10.93
C GLU A 4 -12.56 20.57 -10.92
N ILE A 5 -13.39 19.79 -11.59
CA ILE A 5 -14.84 20.02 -11.68
C ILE A 5 -15.55 18.81 -11.10
N ALA A 6 -16.10 18.97 -9.89
CA ALA A 6 -16.89 17.94 -9.22
C ALA A 6 -18.33 17.88 -9.76
N ASP A 7 -18.87 19.02 -10.20
CA ASP A 7 -20.20 19.11 -10.78
C ASP A 7 -20.20 19.95 -12.07
N PRO A 8 -20.31 19.34 -13.25
CA PRO A 8 -20.33 20.04 -14.53
C PRO A 8 -21.45 21.06 -14.69
N ALA A 9 -22.58 20.88 -13.98
CA ALA A 9 -23.75 21.76 -14.04
C ALA A 9 -23.65 22.97 -13.10
N PHE A 10 -22.50 23.22 -12.45
CA PHE A 10 -22.35 24.31 -11.47
C PHE A 10 -22.69 25.70 -12.04
N ARG A 11 -22.47 25.92 -13.34
CA ARG A 11 -22.70 27.21 -14.00
C ARG A 11 -24.16 27.64 -13.95
N ASP A 12 -25.08 26.69 -14.02
CA ASP A 12 -26.51 26.96 -14.04
C ASP A 12 -27.06 27.37 -12.66
N ARG A 13 -26.26 27.20 -11.62
CA ARG A 13 -26.62 27.53 -10.23
C ARG A 13 -25.89 28.75 -9.67
N LEU A 14 -25.11 29.44 -10.49
CA LEU A 14 -24.44 30.66 -10.08
C LEU A 14 -25.45 31.80 -9.93
N SER A 15 -25.71 32.27 -8.71
CA SER A 15 -26.66 33.32 -8.35
C SER A 15 -26.07 34.46 -7.55
N ALA A 16 -24.98 34.19 -6.80
CA ALA A 16 -24.32 35.17 -5.94
C ALA A 16 -23.49 36.21 -6.74
N PRO A 17 -23.22 37.37 -6.16
CA PRO A 17 -22.35 38.38 -6.75
C PRO A 17 -20.92 37.89 -6.97
N ALA A 18 -20.39 37.05 -6.06
CA ALA A 18 -19.07 36.46 -6.16
C ALA A 18 -19.00 35.08 -5.48
N TYR A 19 -17.98 34.31 -5.88
CA TYR A 19 -17.73 32.99 -5.29
C TYR A 19 -16.26 32.84 -4.91
N HIS A 20 -16.06 32.34 -3.69
CA HIS A 20 -14.79 31.77 -3.26
C HIS A 20 -14.67 30.34 -3.77
N VAL A 21 -13.57 30.05 -4.43
CA VAL A 21 -13.22 28.71 -4.95
C VAL A 21 -12.04 28.19 -4.15
N ARG A 22 -12.12 26.92 -3.78
CA ARG A 22 -11.03 26.24 -3.06
C ARG A 22 -9.80 26.11 -3.95
N GLN A 23 -8.65 26.41 -3.40
CA GLN A 23 -7.35 26.15 -3.99
C GLN A 23 -6.54 25.27 -3.03
N HIS A 24 -5.86 24.25 -3.55
CA HIS A 24 -5.08 23.35 -2.73
C HIS A 24 -3.74 22.96 -3.39
N ASN A 25 -2.71 22.81 -2.55
CA ASN A 25 -1.35 22.36 -2.88
C ASN A 25 -0.66 21.73 -1.66
N GLY A 26 -1.38 20.85 -0.95
CA GLY A 26 -1.01 20.33 0.38
C GLY A 26 -1.68 21.09 1.53
N CYS A 27 -1.95 22.40 1.35
CA CYS A 27 -2.83 23.18 2.21
C CYS A 27 -4.03 23.67 1.42
N SER A 28 -5.19 23.74 2.05
CA SER A 28 -6.41 24.29 1.45
C SER A 28 -6.64 25.73 1.88
N TYR A 29 -7.07 26.56 0.94
CA TYR A 29 -7.50 27.93 1.19
C TYR A 29 -8.55 28.37 0.16
N TRP A 30 -9.32 29.41 0.51
CA TRP A 30 -10.42 29.91 -0.31
C TRP A 30 -10.10 31.30 -0.83
N ASN A 31 -10.23 31.49 -2.14
CA ASN A 31 -10.06 32.77 -2.81
C ASN A 31 -11.25 33.13 -3.68
N ALA A 32 -11.60 34.42 -3.73
CA ALA A 32 -12.55 34.91 -4.73
C ALA A 32 -11.98 34.67 -6.13
N ARG A 33 -12.72 33.90 -6.96
CA ARG A 33 -12.29 33.51 -8.32
C ARG A 33 -13.35 33.76 -9.37
N LEU A 34 -14.63 33.74 -9.00
CA LEU A 34 -15.73 34.07 -9.87
C LEU A 34 -16.42 35.33 -9.33
N VAL A 35 -16.62 36.31 -10.21
CA VAL A 35 -17.29 37.56 -9.87
C VAL A 35 -18.24 37.89 -11.02
N ARG A 36 -19.46 38.26 -10.68
CA ARG A 36 -20.44 38.71 -11.65
C ARG A 36 -19.97 40.04 -12.28
N ARG A 37 -20.17 40.18 -13.56
CA ARG A 37 -19.56 41.24 -14.37
C ARG A 37 -19.95 42.66 -13.96
N ASP A 38 -21.08 42.80 -13.30
CA ASP A 38 -21.62 44.10 -12.82
C ASP A 38 -21.15 44.44 -11.37
N VAL A 39 -20.40 43.57 -10.72
CA VAL A 39 -19.89 43.75 -9.35
C VAL A 39 -18.49 44.32 -9.41
N PRO A 40 -18.23 45.49 -8.74
CA PRO A 40 -16.89 46.05 -8.66
C PRO A 40 -15.93 45.11 -7.94
N ALA A 41 -14.79 44.87 -8.55
CA ALA A 41 -13.73 44.04 -7.97
C ALA A 41 -12.35 44.57 -8.39
N ARG A 42 -11.37 44.46 -7.48
CA ARG A 42 -9.99 44.86 -7.75
C ARG A 42 -9.00 43.94 -7.04
N TYR A 43 -7.84 43.77 -7.63
CA TYR A 43 -6.74 43.09 -6.96
C TYR A 43 -6.08 44.01 -5.92
N VAL A 44 -5.81 43.47 -4.73
CA VAL A 44 -5.21 44.18 -3.60
C VAL A 44 -4.01 43.39 -3.09
N GLY A 45 -2.90 44.09 -2.81
CA GLY A 45 -1.65 43.55 -2.27
C GLY A 45 -0.43 43.92 -3.13
N ALA A 46 0.73 44.07 -2.54
CA ALA A 46 2.00 44.29 -3.25
C ALA A 46 2.48 43.00 -3.95
N THR A 47 2.26 41.90 -3.31
CA THR A 47 2.41 40.51 -3.83
C THR A 47 1.29 39.64 -3.22
N HIS A 48 1.16 38.39 -3.67
CA HIS A 48 0.08 37.51 -3.18
C HIS A 48 -1.30 38.21 -3.22
N GLU A 49 -1.57 38.86 -4.32
CA GLU A 49 -2.80 39.63 -4.54
C GLU A 49 -4.04 38.75 -4.33
N TYR A 50 -5.04 39.33 -3.71
CA TYR A 50 -6.37 38.78 -3.63
C TYR A 50 -7.39 39.67 -4.33
N LEU A 51 -8.44 39.06 -4.85
CA LEU A 51 -9.53 39.82 -5.46
C LEU A 51 -10.48 40.32 -4.37
N SER A 52 -10.44 41.64 -4.12
CA SER A 52 -11.40 42.33 -3.25
C SER A 52 -12.68 42.58 -4.05
N VAL A 53 -13.80 42.15 -3.52
CA VAL A 53 -15.11 42.25 -4.17
C VAL A 53 -16.06 43.06 -3.30
N ASP A 54 -16.79 43.99 -3.93
CA ASP A 54 -17.82 44.76 -3.24
C ASP A 54 -19.12 43.94 -3.19
N GLY A 55 -19.40 43.32 -2.03
CA GLY A 55 -20.61 42.52 -1.80
C GLY A 55 -20.34 41.14 -1.22
N PRO A 56 -21.39 40.40 -0.97
CA PRO A 56 -21.26 39.05 -0.41
C PRO A 56 -20.66 38.07 -1.41
N ALA A 57 -19.78 37.19 -0.92
CA ALA A 57 -19.25 36.08 -1.69
C ALA A 57 -19.61 34.75 -1.01
N GLU A 58 -20.03 33.78 -1.79
CA GLU A 58 -20.39 32.43 -1.34
C GLU A 58 -19.26 31.45 -1.63
N ARG A 59 -19.20 30.31 -0.90
CA ARG A 59 -18.30 29.21 -1.23
C ARG A 59 -18.89 28.37 -2.36
N LEU A 60 -18.05 27.98 -3.31
CA LEU A 60 -18.43 27.13 -4.44
C LEU A 60 -17.61 25.82 -4.39
N ASP A 61 -18.20 24.77 -3.86
CA ASP A 61 -17.58 23.45 -3.72
C ASP A 61 -17.59 22.64 -5.02
N ALA A 62 -18.35 23.06 -6.02
CA ALA A 62 -18.48 22.34 -7.28
C ALA A 62 -17.21 22.35 -8.15
N ILE A 63 -16.29 23.27 -7.87
CA ILE A 63 -14.99 23.37 -8.53
C ILE A 63 -13.86 23.64 -7.53
N ALA A 64 -12.64 23.22 -7.88
CA ALA A 64 -11.43 23.55 -7.13
C ALA A 64 -10.25 23.78 -8.07
N PHE A 65 -9.20 24.42 -7.58
CA PHE A 65 -7.93 24.56 -8.29
C PHE A 65 -6.83 23.76 -7.57
N ALA A 66 -6.25 22.77 -8.27
CA ALA A 66 -5.01 22.12 -7.85
C ALA A 66 -3.81 22.93 -8.33
N ASP A 67 -2.94 23.32 -7.42
CA ASP A 67 -1.72 24.05 -7.73
C ASP A 67 -0.50 23.14 -7.65
N HIS A 68 0.06 22.77 -8.80
CA HIS A 68 1.22 21.88 -8.90
C HIS A 68 2.57 22.61 -8.70
N ALA A 69 2.57 23.89 -8.37
CA ALA A 69 3.77 24.70 -8.11
C ALA A 69 4.86 24.62 -9.22
N CYS A 70 4.46 24.48 -10.48
CA CYS A 70 5.34 24.29 -11.66
C CYS A 70 5.99 25.61 -12.17
N GLY A 71 6.11 26.66 -11.37
CA GLY A 71 6.63 27.95 -11.79
C GLY A 71 8.17 28.01 -11.83
N SER A 72 8.73 28.60 -12.90
CA SER A 72 10.16 28.81 -13.09
C SER A 72 10.72 29.94 -12.20
N SER A 73 12.03 29.85 -11.88
CA SER A 73 12.85 30.87 -11.20
C SER A 73 12.40 31.27 -9.79
N ARG A 74 12.47 30.31 -8.86
CA ARG A 74 12.10 30.50 -7.46
C ARG A 74 12.91 31.61 -6.78
N LYS A 75 14.21 31.74 -7.09
CA LYS A 75 15.14 32.67 -6.43
C LYS A 75 14.86 34.11 -6.79
N GLU A 76 14.72 34.44 -8.08
CA GLU A 76 14.43 35.81 -8.55
C GLU A 76 13.05 36.29 -8.06
N LYS A 77 12.07 35.38 -7.98
CA LYS A 77 10.75 35.66 -7.42
C LYS A 77 10.85 36.06 -5.94
N VAL A 78 11.60 35.29 -5.15
CA VAL A 78 11.78 35.55 -3.70
C VAL A 78 12.40 36.92 -3.48
N GLU A 79 13.49 37.28 -4.17
CA GLU A 79 14.15 38.56 -4.03
C GLU A 79 13.24 39.75 -4.41
N ARG A 80 12.48 39.60 -5.51
CA ARG A 80 11.49 40.59 -5.94
C ARG A 80 10.39 40.77 -4.89
N ASP A 81 9.82 39.65 -4.38
CA ASP A 81 8.72 39.69 -3.42
C ASP A 81 9.19 40.29 -2.08
N LEU A 82 10.42 40.03 -1.63
CA LEU A 82 11.04 40.69 -0.47
C LEU A 82 11.15 42.20 -0.67
N ALA A 83 11.61 42.64 -1.84
CA ALA A 83 11.75 44.06 -2.14
C ALA A 83 10.39 44.79 -2.14
N LEU A 84 9.40 44.21 -2.81
CA LEU A 84 8.04 44.77 -2.91
C LEU A 84 7.35 44.88 -1.54
N LEU A 85 7.42 43.79 -0.73
CA LEU A 85 6.80 43.75 0.59
C LEU A 85 7.51 44.70 1.58
N SER A 86 8.84 44.83 1.50
CA SER A 86 9.60 45.77 2.30
C SER A 86 9.25 47.23 1.95
N ALA A 87 9.08 47.54 0.66
CA ALA A 87 8.65 48.84 0.20
C ALA A 87 7.20 49.15 0.65
N ALA A 88 6.30 48.19 0.58
CA ALA A 88 4.93 48.33 1.07
C ALA A 88 4.89 48.67 2.58
N LEU A 89 5.68 47.95 3.39
CA LEU A 89 5.78 48.19 4.83
C LEU A 89 6.47 49.52 5.16
N ALA A 90 7.43 49.98 4.36
CA ALA A 90 8.02 51.32 4.51
C ALA A 90 6.99 52.42 4.27
N ALA A 91 6.05 52.23 3.32
CA ALA A 91 4.96 53.14 3.05
C ALA A 91 3.82 53.05 4.07
N ASN A 92 3.50 51.86 4.55
CA ASN A 92 2.48 51.60 5.57
C ASN A 92 2.98 50.54 6.58
N PRO A 93 3.64 50.99 7.68
CA PRO A 93 4.14 50.06 8.69
C PRO A 93 3.08 49.25 9.44
N ALA A 94 1.80 49.61 9.33
CA ALA A 94 0.68 48.90 9.95
C ALA A 94 -0.02 47.87 9.01
N ASP A 95 0.52 47.67 7.81
CA ASP A 95 -0.07 46.69 6.86
C ASP A 95 0.21 45.25 7.32
N ALA A 96 -0.73 44.70 8.08
CA ALA A 96 -0.67 43.36 8.63
C ALA A 96 -0.47 42.28 7.55
N ARG A 97 -1.10 42.43 6.37
CA ARG A 97 -0.96 41.50 5.25
C ARG A 97 0.47 41.51 4.68
N SER A 98 1.05 42.67 4.46
CA SER A 98 2.44 42.77 4.01
C SER A 98 3.43 42.24 5.06
N MET A 99 3.16 42.41 6.38
CA MET A 99 3.95 41.76 7.45
C MET A 99 3.89 40.25 7.33
N PHE A 100 2.70 39.71 7.15
CA PHE A 100 2.50 38.27 7.04
C PHE A 100 3.26 37.63 5.86
N TYR A 101 3.09 38.19 4.65
CA TYR A 101 3.75 37.66 3.47
C TYR A 101 5.26 37.92 3.44
N LEU A 102 5.75 39.01 4.06
CA LEU A 102 7.19 39.23 4.24
C LEU A 102 7.80 38.13 5.12
N ALA A 103 7.16 37.81 6.25
CA ALA A 103 7.62 36.76 7.14
C ALA A 103 7.59 35.37 6.44
N GLN A 104 6.55 35.10 5.67
CA GLN A 104 6.48 33.84 4.87
C GLN A 104 7.60 33.78 3.83
N THR A 105 7.84 34.85 3.07
CA THR A 105 8.87 34.91 2.04
C THR A 105 10.27 34.77 2.66
N LEU A 106 10.51 35.36 3.82
CA LEU A 106 11.76 35.19 4.58
C LEU A 106 11.97 33.76 5.03
N ARG A 107 10.92 33.08 5.53
CA ARG A 107 10.97 31.66 5.90
C ARG A 107 11.29 30.80 4.68
N ASP A 108 10.64 31.03 3.57
CA ASP A 108 10.81 30.23 2.33
C ASP A 108 12.20 30.47 1.70
N ALA A 109 12.83 31.63 2.03
CA ALA A 109 14.23 31.95 1.73
C ALA A 109 15.24 31.30 2.71
N GLY A 110 14.79 30.59 3.75
CA GLY A 110 15.63 30.00 4.79
C GLY A 110 16.12 31.02 5.85
N ARG A 111 15.62 32.28 5.82
CA ARG A 111 15.97 33.37 6.76
C ARG A 111 15.13 33.26 8.03
N HIS A 112 15.24 32.12 8.75
CA HIS A 112 14.34 31.74 9.85
C HIS A 112 14.35 32.73 11.02
N ALA A 113 15.48 33.36 11.32
CA ALA A 113 15.54 34.36 12.40
C ALA A 113 14.70 35.61 12.08
N GLU A 114 14.83 36.11 10.87
CA GLU A 114 14.06 37.28 10.43
C GLU A 114 12.58 36.95 10.22
N ALA A 115 12.29 35.71 9.74
CA ALA A 115 10.93 35.23 9.64
C ALA A 115 10.25 35.13 11.02
N ARG A 116 10.93 34.59 12.04
CA ARG A 116 10.43 34.54 13.41
C ARG A 116 10.06 35.91 13.92
N ASP A 117 10.98 36.89 13.79
CA ASP A 117 10.76 38.27 14.24
C ASP A 117 9.64 38.95 13.43
N GLY A 118 9.52 38.64 12.15
CA GLY A 118 8.43 39.09 11.29
C GLY A 118 7.06 38.55 11.73
N TYR A 119 6.99 37.25 12.03
CA TYR A 119 5.77 36.66 12.55
C TYR A 119 5.38 37.18 13.93
N ALA A 120 6.35 37.45 14.82
CA ALA A 120 6.07 38.10 16.11
C ALA A 120 5.37 39.44 15.91
N LYS A 121 5.87 40.31 15.02
CA LYS A 121 5.24 41.61 14.68
C LYS A 121 3.84 41.41 14.08
N ARG A 122 3.67 40.39 13.23
CA ARG A 122 2.35 40.07 12.66
C ARG A 122 1.34 39.68 13.72
N ILE A 123 1.75 38.88 14.72
CA ILE A 123 0.91 38.45 15.84
C ILE A 123 0.48 39.66 16.68
N GLU A 124 1.42 40.53 17.00
CA GLU A 124 1.15 41.79 17.76
C GLU A 124 0.17 42.71 17.03
N ALA A 125 0.21 42.76 15.70
CA ALA A 125 -0.68 43.57 14.89
C ALA A 125 -2.16 43.16 14.97
N GLY A 126 -2.45 41.92 15.38
CA GLY A 126 -3.83 41.39 15.51
C GLY A 126 -4.60 41.36 14.18
N GLY A 127 -5.92 41.46 14.25
CA GLY A 127 -6.81 41.49 13.09
C GLY A 127 -7.40 40.11 12.74
N TRP A 128 -7.26 39.62 11.52
CA TRP A 128 -7.88 38.38 11.10
C TRP A 128 -7.30 37.17 11.84
N ASP A 129 -8.13 36.55 12.67
CA ASP A 129 -7.72 35.47 13.60
C ASP A 129 -7.05 34.28 12.92
N GLU A 130 -7.50 33.88 11.73
CA GLU A 130 -6.87 32.75 11.02
C GLU A 130 -5.45 33.07 10.56
N GLU A 131 -5.20 34.33 10.16
CA GLU A 131 -3.86 34.79 9.77
C GLU A 131 -2.94 34.97 10.97
N VAL A 132 -3.50 35.49 12.11
CA VAL A 132 -2.78 35.54 13.40
C VAL A 132 -2.40 34.14 13.86
N TRP A 133 -3.35 33.23 13.88
CA TRP A 133 -3.09 31.85 14.26
C TRP A 133 -2.02 31.17 13.38
N TYR A 134 -2.11 31.36 12.06
CA TYR A 134 -1.11 30.79 11.16
C TYR A 134 0.28 31.42 11.37
N ALA A 135 0.34 32.73 11.67
CA ALA A 135 1.58 33.38 12.04
C ALA A 135 2.17 32.79 13.34
N MET A 136 1.35 32.48 14.35
CA MET A 136 1.79 31.79 15.59
C MET A 136 2.40 30.44 15.30
N LEU A 137 1.74 29.61 14.48
CA LEU A 137 2.25 28.29 14.08
C LEU A 137 3.58 28.42 13.31
N MET A 138 3.68 29.37 12.38
CA MET A 138 4.90 29.56 11.60
C MET A 138 6.04 30.19 12.44
N HIS A 139 5.72 31.01 13.43
CA HIS A 139 6.66 31.47 14.44
C HIS A 139 7.28 30.30 15.20
N ALA A 140 6.43 29.39 15.72
CA ALA A 140 6.88 28.18 16.42
C ALA A 140 7.79 27.30 15.53
N ARG A 141 7.38 27.06 14.28
CA ARG A 141 8.20 26.30 13.32
C ARG A 141 9.53 26.99 13.00
N SER A 142 9.57 28.31 12.99
CA SER A 142 10.82 29.08 12.82
C SER A 142 11.73 28.94 14.04
N CYS A 143 11.19 28.93 15.27
CA CYS A 143 11.94 28.63 16.48
C CYS A 143 12.59 27.22 16.39
N LEU A 144 11.83 26.19 15.95
CA LEU A 144 12.36 24.84 15.75
C LEU A 144 13.53 24.81 14.75
N ALA A 145 13.38 25.52 13.63
CA ALA A 145 14.42 25.59 12.60
C ALA A 145 15.72 26.28 13.11
N LEU A 146 15.59 27.14 14.11
CA LEU A 146 16.71 27.82 14.79
C LEU A 146 17.28 27.01 15.97
N GLY A 147 16.72 25.83 16.27
CA GLY A 147 17.12 25.00 17.42
C GLY A 147 16.52 25.45 18.75
N ASP A 148 15.64 26.44 18.76
CA ASP A 148 14.91 26.89 19.95
C ASP A 148 13.73 25.95 20.24
N ALA A 149 14.03 24.90 20.97
CA ALA A 149 13.06 23.88 21.35
C ALA A 149 11.97 24.40 22.30
N VAL A 150 12.34 25.32 23.19
CA VAL A 150 11.41 25.91 24.16
C VAL A 150 10.40 26.79 23.43
N GLY A 151 10.91 27.71 22.61
CA GLY A 151 10.07 28.60 21.81
C GLY A 151 9.16 27.84 20.83
N PHE A 152 9.61 26.69 20.32
CA PHE A 152 8.76 25.84 19.49
C PHE A 152 7.60 25.22 20.26
N VAL A 153 7.88 24.59 21.42
CA VAL A 153 6.84 23.91 22.21
C VAL A 153 5.82 24.91 22.74
N ASP A 154 6.30 26.01 23.32
CA ASP A 154 5.46 27.08 23.85
C ASP A 154 4.62 27.75 22.73
N GLY A 155 5.24 28.00 21.59
CA GLY A 155 4.54 28.56 20.43
C GLY A 155 3.47 27.64 19.86
N CYS A 156 3.69 26.31 19.81
CA CYS A 156 2.66 25.34 19.41
C CYS A 156 1.49 25.31 20.41
N LEU A 157 1.78 25.33 21.71
CA LEU A 157 0.75 25.36 22.75
C LEU A 157 -0.07 26.65 22.70
N SER A 158 0.60 27.80 22.52
CA SER A 158 -0.05 29.09 22.37
C SER A 158 -0.92 29.17 21.12
N ALA A 159 -0.47 28.60 20.00
CA ALA A 159 -1.27 28.52 18.78
C ALA A 159 -2.51 27.63 18.97
N TYR A 160 -2.37 26.50 19.67
CA TYR A 160 -3.50 25.63 20.00
C TYR A 160 -4.50 26.33 20.94
N GLU A 161 -4.02 26.99 22.00
CA GLU A 161 -4.89 27.72 22.93
C GLU A 161 -5.64 28.86 22.22
N PHE A 162 -5.00 29.56 21.28
CA PHE A 162 -5.63 30.61 20.50
C PHE A 162 -6.75 30.10 19.59
N ARG A 163 -6.56 28.90 18.96
CA ARG A 163 -7.53 28.31 18.05
C ARG A 163 -7.57 26.78 18.21
N PRO A 164 -8.30 26.26 19.24
CA PRO A 164 -8.29 24.84 19.58
C PRO A 164 -9.01 23.93 18.56
N THR A 165 -9.67 24.51 17.55
CA THR A 165 -10.23 23.80 16.41
C THR A 165 -9.19 23.44 15.35
N ARG A 166 -7.94 23.87 15.49
CA ARG A 166 -6.84 23.61 14.57
C ARG A 166 -5.86 22.61 15.19
N ALA A 167 -5.69 21.47 14.52
CA ALA A 167 -4.90 20.33 15.03
C ALA A 167 -3.41 20.36 14.62
N GLU A 168 -3.01 21.22 13.70
CA GLU A 168 -1.66 21.28 13.15
C GLU A 168 -0.57 21.47 14.21
N PRO A 169 -0.73 22.33 15.25
CA PRO A 169 0.26 22.45 16.31
C PRO A 169 0.50 21.15 17.07
N LEU A 170 -0.57 20.35 17.29
CA LEU A 170 -0.47 19.08 17.99
C LEU A 170 0.20 18.01 17.13
N ALA A 171 0.00 18.04 15.81
CA ALA A 171 0.72 17.17 14.89
C ALA A 171 2.23 17.47 14.87
N ASP A 172 2.60 18.75 14.90
CA ASP A 172 3.98 19.18 15.00
C ASP A 172 4.63 18.74 16.33
N LEU A 173 3.91 18.85 17.46
CA LEU A 173 4.36 18.34 18.76
C LEU A 173 4.50 16.82 18.75
N ALA A 174 3.54 16.07 18.20
CA ALA A 174 3.61 14.62 18.11
C ALA A 174 4.88 14.18 17.36
N ARG A 175 5.14 14.78 16.21
CA ARG A 175 6.35 14.51 15.41
C ARG A 175 7.63 14.87 16.18
N TYR A 176 7.66 16.05 16.77
CA TYR A 176 8.81 16.56 17.53
C TYR A 176 9.23 15.62 18.65
N TYR A 177 8.27 15.14 19.46
CA TYR A 177 8.56 14.22 20.56
C TYR A 177 8.93 12.83 20.07
N ARG A 178 8.28 12.32 19.01
CA ARG A 178 8.65 11.03 18.40
C ARG A 178 10.10 11.04 17.89
N GLU A 179 10.51 12.11 17.19
CA GLU A 179 11.87 12.21 16.65
C GLU A 179 12.95 12.24 17.73
N ARG A 180 12.57 12.54 18.95
CA ARG A 180 13.44 12.49 20.16
C ARG A 180 13.30 11.20 20.95
N GLY A 181 12.57 10.22 20.45
CA GLY A 181 12.31 8.95 21.14
C GLY A 181 11.38 9.07 22.35
N GLN A 182 10.74 10.22 22.55
CA GLN A 182 9.77 10.47 23.63
C GLN A 182 8.38 10.00 23.20
N ASN A 183 8.27 8.72 22.91
CA ASN A 183 7.11 8.13 22.24
C ASN A 183 5.82 8.18 23.07
N GLU A 184 5.91 8.02 24.39
CA GLU A 184 4.74 8.17 25.28
C GLU A 184 4.15 9.59 25.21
N THR A 185 5.02 10.61 25.18
CA THR A 185 4.61 12.01 25.04
C THR A 185 4.05 12.30 23.64
N ALA A 186 4.68 11.74 22.59
CA ALA A 186 4.17 11.87 21.22
C ALA A 186 2.74 11.33 21.11
N MET A 187 2.45 10.18 21.74
CA MET A 187 1.12 9.59 21.73
C MET A 187 0.05 10.43 22.47
N LEU A 188 0.42 11.22 23.48
CA LEU A 188 -0.52 12.17 24.10
C LEU A 188 -1.02 13.19 23.08
N TRP A 189 -0.13 13.74 22.27
CA TRP A 189 -0.50 14.71 21.23
C TRP A 189 -1.27 14.09 20.08
N VAL A 190 -0.92 12.85 19.71
CA VAL A 190 -1.71 12.06 18.73
C VAL A 190 -3.14 11.86 19.23
N GLU A 191 -3.31 11.41 20.48
CA GLU A 191 -4.62 11.13 21.08
C GLU A 191 -5.47 12.41 21.20
N ALA A 192 -4.85 13.53 21.53
CA ALA A 192 -5.52 14.83 21.59
C ALA A 192 -5.91 15.33 20.20
N GLY A 193 -4.94 15.33 19.27
CA GLY A 193 -5.14 15.88 17.92
C GLY A 193 -6.15 15.12 17.07
N ARG A 194 -6.20 13.79 17.18
CA ARG A 194 -7.18 12.95 16.46
C ARG A 194 -8.65 13.23 16.83
N ARG A 195 -8.91 13.89 17.95
CA ARG A 195 -10.26 14.26 18.37
C ARG A 195 -10.75 15.55 17.73
N ILE A 196 -9.86 16.31 17.12
CA ILE A 196 -10.17 17.59 16.47
C ILE A 196 -10.61 17.30 15.03
N PRO A 197 -11.87 17.62 14.68
CA PRO A 197 -12.35 17.40 13.32
C PRO A 197 -11.72 18.40 12.35
N TYR A 198 -11.84 18.12 11.05
CA TYR A 198 -11.45 19.07 10.02
C TYR A 198 -12.22 20.39 10.17
N PRO A 199 -11.55 21.55 10.17
CA PRO A 199 -12.17 22.84 10.42
C PRO A 199 -12.86 23.40 9.15
N GLU A 200 -14.04 22.90 8.82
CA GLU A 200 -14.81 23.28 7.63
C GLU A 200 -15.05 24.78 7.49
N GLY A 201 -15.12 25.49 8.64
CA GLY A 201 -15.33 26.95 8.69
C GLY A 201 -14.11 27.77 8.28
N ASP A 202 -12.89 27.21 8.33
CA ASP A 202 -11.66 27.94 8.09
C ASP A 202 -11.40 28.14 6.60
N ALA A 203 -10.77 29.28 6.27
CA ALA A 203 -10.48 29.66 4.90
C ALA A 203 -8.98 29.72 4.59
N LEU A 204 -8.10 29.78 5.61
CA LEU A 204 -6.68 30.02 5.43
C LEU A 204 -5.82 28.80 5.78
N PHE A 205 -5.14 28.23 4.79
CA PHE A 205 -4.05 27.25 4.90
C PHE A 205 -4.31 26.09 5.88
N VAL A 206 -5.43 25.40 5.69
CA VAL A 206 -5.70 24.16 6.44
C VAL A 206 -4.87 23.04 5.84
N ASP A 207 -4.04 22.40 6.66
CA ASP A 207 -3.28 21.21 6.26
C ASP A 207 -4.17 19.96 6.34
N GLU A 208 -4.78 19.61 5.20
CA GLU A 208 -5.66 18.44 5.12
C GLU A 208 -4.97 17.14 5.52
N GLY A 209 -3.67 17.01 5.27
CA GLY A 209 -2.86 15.86 5.61
C GLY A 209 -2.86 15.57 7.11
N VAL A 210 -2.90 16.62 7.94
CA VAL A 210 -2.95 16.49 9.41
C VAL A 210 -4.20 15.73 9.83
N TYR A 211 -5.35 16.09 9.28
CA TYR A 211 -6.65 15.50 9.64
C TYR A 211 -6.88 14.14 8.98
N ARG A 212 -6.30 13.90 7.81
CA ARG A 212 -6.50 12.67 7.06
C ARG A 212 -5.58 11.52 7.49
N HIS A 213 -4.29 11.79 7.72
CA HIS A 213 -3.32 10.70 7.90
C HIS A 213 -2.14 11.00 8.82
N ALA A 214 -1.77 12.27 9.10
CA ALA A 214 -0.53 12.55 9.83
C ALA A 214 -0.54 11.94 11.24
N PHE A 215 -1.63 12.09 11.99
CA PHE A 215 -1.74 11.49 13.32
C PHE A 215 -1.71 9.96 13.31
N LEU A 216 -2.29 9.32 12.28
CA LEU A 216 -2.22 7.88 12.12
C LEU A 216 -0.77 7.44 11.83
N ALA A 217 -0.04 8.21 11.01
CA ALA A 217 1.35 7.93 10.70
C ALA A 217 2.25 8.08 11.94
N GLU A 218 2.07 9.15 12.70
CA GLU A 218 2.80 9.36 13.96
C GLU A 218 2.45 8.29 15.00
N ALA A 219 1.16 7.90 15.11
CA ALA A 219 0.71 6.80 15.97
C ALA A 219 1.40 5.48 15.61
N GLY A 220 1.39 5.13 14.32
CA GLY A 220 1.97 3.87 13.82
C GLY A 220 3.48 3.75 14.10
N ILE A 221 4.19 4.85 14.26
CA ILE A 221 5.61 4.85 14.60
C ILE A 221 5.81 4.91 16.13
N ALA A 222 5.27 5.95 16.79
CA ALA A 222 5.49 6.18 18.21
C ALA A 222 4.89 5.07 19.08
N GLY A 223 3.69 4.62 18.78
CA GLY A 223 2.98 3.65 19.60
C GLY A 223 3.62 2.26 19.64
N TYR A 224 4.42 1.91 18.61
CA TYR A 224 5.22 0.68 18.63
C TYR A 224 6.18 0.62 19.83
N TYR A 225 6.78 1.75 20.19
CA TYR A 225 7.75 1.86 21.29
C TYR A 225 7.11 2.16 22.64
N CYS A 226 5.79 2.36 22.70
CA CYS A 226 5.09 2.62 23.95
C CYS A 226 5.01 1.38 24.84
N LYS A 227 4.94 1.61 26.15
CA LYS A 227 4.80 0.54 27.15
C LYS A 227 3.36 0.05 27.24
N SER A 228 2.35 0.96 27.05
CA SER A 228 0.93 0.61 27.08
C SER A 228 0.55 -0.35 25.95
N PRO A 229 -0.04 -1.52 26.27
CA PRO A 229 -0.58 -2.45 25.28
C PRO A 229 -1.68 -1.81 24.41
N GLU A 230 -2.48 -0.91 24.99
CA GLU A 230 -3.58 -0.19 24.31
C GLU A 230 -2.99 0.72 23.22
N ARG A 231 -1.93 1.48 23.54
CA ARG A 231 -1.24 2.34 22.57
C ARG A 231 -0.60 1.53 21.45
N ARG A 232 0.04 0.40 21.78
CA ARG A 232 0.61 -0.49 20.76
C ARG A 232 -0.45 -1.07 19.83
N ARG A 233 -1.63 -1.44 20.37
CA ARG A 233 -2.76 -1.91 19.57
C ARG A 233 -3.28 -0.80 18.66
N ALA A 234 -3.54 0.39 19.20
CA ALA A 234 -3.98 1.54 18.42
C ALA A 234 -2.99 1.92 17.31
N ALA A 235 -1.69 1.78 17.55
CA ALA A 235 -0.64 1.99 16.57
C ALA A 235 -0.65 0.92 15.46
N HIS A 236 -0.87 -0.34 15.81
CA HIS A 236 -1.03 -1.42 14.84
C HIS A 236 -2.26 -1.16 13.94
N GLU A 237 -3.41 -0.85 14.54
CA GLU A 237 -4.65 -0.52 13.82
C GLU A 237 -4.45 0.67 12.88
N ALA A 238 -3.81 1.75 13.35
CA ALA A 238 -3.48 2.93 12.54
C ALA A 238 -2.57 2.58 11.35
N THR A 239 -1.60 1.70 11.57
CA THR A 239 -0.69 1.22 10.52
C THR A 239 -1.42 0.39 9.48
N LEU A 240 -2.32 -0.52 9.90
CA LEU A 240 -3.16 -1.32 8.99
C LEU A 240 -4.12 -0.44 8.18
N GLU A 241 -4.76 0.55 8.84
CA GLU A 241 -5.64 1.50 8.17
C GLU A 241 -4.91 2.25 7.06
N LEU A 242 -3.76 2.84 7.35
CA LEU A 242 -2.99 3.63 6.39
C LEU A 242 -2.51 2.82 5.17
N GLN A 243 -2.17 1.54 5.36
CA GLN A 243 -1.72 0.68 4.26
C GLN A 243 -2.77 0.52 3.15
N LEU A 244 -4.05 0.58 3.53
CA LEU A 244 -5.17 0.19 2.70
C LEU A 244 -6.03 1.36 2.21
N ARG A 245 -5.84 2.57 2.71
CA ARG A 245 -6.63 3.76 2.34
C ARG A 245 -6.19 4.34 0.99
N ARG A 246 -7.16 4.53 0.07
CA ARG A 246 -6.92 5.12 -1.25
C ARG A 246 -6.69 6.63 -1.24
N ASP A 247 -7.27 7.32 -0.27
CA ASP A 247 -7.17 8.77 -0.09
C ASP A 247 -5.88 9.23 0.61
N VAL A 248 -4.96 8.29 0.86
CA VAL A 248 -3.65 8.54 1.47
C VAL A 248 -2.56 8.53 0.40
N PRO A 249 -1.61 9.48 0.42
CA PRO A 249 -0.50 9.52 -0.53
C PRO A 249 0.33 8.24 -0.53
N ASP A 250 0.80 7.82 -1.71
CA ASP A 250 1.58 6.58 -1.89
C ASP A 250 2.81 6.50 -0.98
N ALA A 251 3.48 7.63 -0.76
CA ALA A 251 4.65 7.68 0.13
C ALA A 251 4.28 7.33 1.59
N VAL A 252 3.12 7.80 2.06
CA VAL A 252 2.61 7.51 3.41
C VAL A 252 2.16 6.04 3.51
N ARG A 253 1.44 5.53 2.49
CA ARG A 253 1.08 4.11 2.41
C ARG A 253 2.32 3.22 2.40
N GLY A 254 3.33 3.57 1.58
CA GLY A 254 4.58 2.84 1.50
C GLY A 254 5.35 2.80 2.83
N LEU A 255 5.35 3.91 3.58
CA LEU A 255 5.94 3.96 4.92
C LEU A 255 5.14 3.06 5.90
N ALA A 256 3.81 3.14 5.88
CA ALA A 256 2.95 2.31 6.72
C ALA A 256 3.14 0.80 6.42
N ARG A 257 3.31 0.42 5.16
CA ARG A 257 3.63 -0.97 4.75
C ARG A 257 4.97 -1.43 5.32
N ARG A 258 6.02 -0.60 5.21
CA ARG A 258 7.32 -0.92 5.83
C ARG A 258 7.24 -1.04 7.35
N ASN A 259 6.53 -0.14 8.00
CA ASN A 259 6.35 -0.20 9.46
C ASN A 259 5.48 -1.39 9.87
N GLY A 260 4.52 -1.79 9.04
CA GLY A 260 3.62 -2.93 9.27
C GLY A 260 4.34 -4.27 9.49
N MET A 261 5.54 -4.45 8.89
CA MET A 261 6.31 -5.68 9.09
C MET A 261 6.73 -5.93 10.55
N PHE A 262 6.84 -4.87 11.35
CA PHE A 262 7.19 -4.98 12.77
C PHE A 262 5.98 -5.35 13.64
N TYR A 263 4.76 -5.09 13.15
CA TYR A 263 3.52 -5.44 13.81
C TYR A 263 2.97 -6.80 13.40
N ALA A 264 3.35 -7.30 12.21
CA ALA A 264 2.77 -8.51 11.63
C ALA A 264 2.86 -9.70 12.59
N PRO A 265 1.72 -10.30 12.99
CA PRO A 265 1.69 -11.44 13.90
C PRO A 265 2.25 -12.70 13.22
N SER A 266 2.63 -13.68 14.03
CA SER A 266 2.80 -15.04 13.53
C SER A 266 1.42 -15.66 13.19
N ALA A 267 1.43 -16.68 12.33
CA ALA A 267 0.21 -17.43 12.04
C ALA A 267 -0.44 -18.01 13.32
N ASP A 268 0.38 -18.41 14.32
CA ASP A 268 -0.14 -18.91 15.60
C ASP A 268 -0.84 -17.82 16.41
N ALA A 269 -0.31 -16.60 16.38
CA ALA A 269 -0.95 -15.47 17.07
C ALA A 269 -2.26 -15.06 16.42
N LEU A 270 -2.36 -15.18 15.09
CA LEU A 270 -3.53 -14.76 14.32
C LEU A 270 -4.63 -15.84 14.25
N PHE A 271 -4.24 -17.10 14.07
CA PHE A 271 -5.18 -18.20 13.81
C PHE A 271 -5.27 -19.22 14.96
N GLY A 272 -4.46 -19.10 16.00
CA GLY A 272 -4.25 -20.14 16.99
C GLY A 272 -3.16 -21.13 16.53
N ALA A 273 -2.90 -22.14 17.35
CA ALA A 273 -1.83 -23.11 17.09
C ALA A 273 -2.00 -23.80 15.73
N ALA A 274 -1.13 -23.49 14.78
CA ALA A 274 -1.05 -24.12 13.48
C ALA A 274 -0.03 -25.27 13.53
N THR A 275 -0.43 -26.46 13.03
CA THR A 275 0.51 -27.56 12.85
C THR A 275 1.41 -27.26 11.66
N ARG A 276 2.72 -27.31 11.84
CA ARG A 276 3.72 -27.11 10.78
C ARG A 276 4.54 -28.36 10.60
N VAL A 277 4.66 -28.80 9.36
CA VAL A 277 5.45 -29.98 9.01
C VAL A 277 6.40 -29.64 7.86
N PRO A 278 7.66 -30.13 7.89
CA PRO A 278 8.52 -30.06 6.72
C PRO A 278 8.00 -31.01 5.64
N LEU A 279 8.05 -30.56 4.39
CA LEU A 279 7.81 -31.42 3.25
C LEU A 279 9.15 -32.08 2.90
N ALA A 280 9.40 -33.22 3.53
CA ALA A 280 10.66 -33.90 3.42
C ALA A 280 10.76 -34.66 2.09
N LEU A 281 11.46 -34.06 1.13
CA LEU A 281 11.85 -34.71 -0.11
C LEU A 281 13.38 -34.65 -0.22
N PRO A 282 14.08 -35.80 -0.14
CA PRO A 282 15.50 -35.84 -0.42
C PRO A 282 15.78 -35.39 -1.85
N MET A 283 16.71 -34.47 -2.01
CA MET A 283 17.17 -33.98 -3.31
C MET A 283 18.69 -34.14 -3.40
N ASP A 284 19.17 -34.53 -4.59
CA ASP A 284 20.60 -34.62 -4.84
C ASP A 284 21.25 -33.21 -4.83
N GLU A 285 22.43 -33.12 -4.25
CA GLU A 285 23.23 -31.90 -4.32
C GLU A 285 23.46 -31.48 -5.80
N PRO A 286 23.39 -30.18 -6.13
CA PRO A 286 23.33 -29.03 -5.21
C PRO A 286 21.92 -28.49 -4.90
N TYR A 287 20.87 -29.27 -5.15
CA TYR A 287 19.48 -28.80 -5.07
C TYR A 287 18.97 -28.77 -3.62
N ALA A 288 18.21 -27.72 -3.31
CA ALA A 288 17.51 -27.56 -2.03
C ALA A 288 16.00 -27.39 -2.27
N PRO A 289 15.11 -28.01 -1.47
CA PRO A 289 13.66 -27.93 -1.63
C PRO A 289 13.14 -26.55 -1.20
N MET A 290 12.26 -25.96 -2.03
CA MET A 290 11.62 -24.67 -1.75
C MET A 290 10.25 -24.55 -2.41
N ASN A 291 9.49 -23.55 -2.03
CA ASN A 291 8.26 -23.07 -2.66
C ASN A 291 7.30 -24.19 -3.12
N PRO A 292 6.87 -25.05 -2.20
CA PRO A 292 5.97 -26.15 -2.54
C PRO A 292 4.57 -25.64 -2.87
N SER A 293 3.88 -26.31 -3.78
CA SER A 293 2.45 -26.13 -4.03
C SER A 293 1.70 -27.41 -3.70
N VAL A 294 0.70 -27.33 -2.83
CA VAL A 294 -0.13 -28.46 -2.41
C VAL A 294 -1.55 -28.37 -2.93
N MET A 295 -2.17 -29.51 -3.17
CA MET A 295 -3.59 -29.63 -3.45
C MET A 295 -4.13 -30.93 -2.85
N LEU A 296 -5.46 -31.00 -2.66
CA LEU A 296 -6.16 -32.27 -2.39
C LEU A 296 -6.69 -32.83 -3.69
N ASP A 297 -6.48 -34.13 -3.90
CA ASP A 297 -6.97 -34.90 -5.01
C ASP A 297 -7.77 -36.11 -4.46
N GLY A 298 -9.07 -35.89 -4.20
CA GLY A 298 -9.83 -36.76 -3.31
C GLY A 298 -9.27 -36.70 -1.88
N ASP A 299 -8.94 -37.86 -1.33
CA ASP A 299 -8.33 -37.97 0.01
C ASP A 299 -6.80 -37.80 0.00
N ASP A 300 -6.17 -37.86 -1.17
CA ASP A 300 -4.73 -37.75 -1.32
C ASP A 300 -4.24 -36.31 -1.23
N LEU A 301 -3.18 -36.09 -0.49
CA LEU A 301 -2.43 -34.84 -0.49
C LEU A 301 -1.33 -34.92 -1.56
N VAL A 302 -1.44 -34.10 -2.58
CA VAL A 302 -0.50 -34.02 -3.69
C VAL A 302 0.27 -32.73 -3.63
N ALA A 303 1.58 -32.79 -3.85
CA ALA A 303 2.44 -31.61 -3.85
C ALA A 303 3.38 -31.58 -5.05
N VAL A 304 3.69 -30.38 -5.51
CA VAL A 304 4.91 -30.14 -6.28
C VAL A 304 5.91 -29.43 -5.38
N ILE A 305 7.12 -29.96 -5.29
CA ILE A 305 8.22 -29.38 -4.52
C ILE A 305 9.31 -28.95 -5.50
N ARG A 306 9.63 -27.66 -5.50
CA ARG A 306 10.68 -27.06 -6.33
C ARG A 306 12.03 -27.28 -5.67
N GLY A 307 13.04 -27.71 -6.42
CA GLY A 307 14.44 -27.73 -6.04
C GLY A 307 15.25 -26.69 -6.82
N VAL A 308 16.13 -25.95 -6.16
CA VAL A 308 17.02 -24.98 -6.80
C VAL A 308 18.47 -25.21 -6.42
N ASN A 309 19.39 -24.87 -7.32
CA ASN A 309 20.82 -25.07 -7.15
C ASN A 309 21.56 -23.89 -6.49
N TYR A 310 20.87 -22.82 -6.11
CA TYR A 310 21.46 -21.72 -5.37
C TYR A 310 21.11 -21.78 -3.88
N ARG A 311 21.85 -21.05 -3.04
CA ARG A 311 21.53 -20.84 -1.62
C ARG A 311 21.71 -19.38 -1.24
N LEU A 312 20.74 -18.81 -0.52
CA LEU A 312 20.87 -17.47 0.03
C LEU A 312 21.99 -17.41 1.07
N GLY A 313 22.80 -16.35 0.99
CA GLY A 313 23.91 -16.15 1.91
C GLY A 313 25.16 -17.03 1.66
N ASP A 314 25.13 -17.92 0.66
CA ASP A 314 26.29 -18.72 0.26
C ASP A 314 26.97 -18.08 -0.98
N PRO A 315 28.16 -17.48 -0.84
CA PRO A 315 28.87 -16.84 -1.94
C PRO A 315 29.21 -17.78 -3.10
N GLU A 316 29.43 -19.08 -2.81
CA GLU A 316 29.80 -20.06 -3.84
C GLU A 316 28.56 -20.56 -4.62
N ARG A 317 27.37 -20.45 -4.02
CA ARG A 317 26.09 -20.86 -4.61
C ARG A 317 25.16 -19.68 -4.89
N SER A 318 25.72 -18.52 -5.19
CA SER A 318 24.97 -17.31 -5.54
C SER A 318 25.40 -16.75 -6.88
N TRP A 319 24.58 -15.89 -7.47
CA TRP A 319 24.95 -15.09 -8.63
C TRP A 319 26.06 -14.09 -8.24
N PRO A 320 27.14 -13.85 -9.05
CA PRO A 320 27.29 -14.33 -10.43
C PRO A 320 28.14 -15.61 -10.59
N ARG A 321 28.53 -16.30 -9.52
CA ARG A 321 29.41 -17.48 -9.59
C ARG A 321 28.74 -18.69 -10.22
N LEU A 322 27.41 -18.82 -10.08
CA LEU A 322 26.67 -19.88 -10.77
C LEU A 322 26.53 -19.53 -12.25
N PRO A 323 26.87 -20.44 -13.17
CA PRO A 323 26.71 -20.23 -14.61
C PRO A 323 25.25 -20.11 -15.03
N ALA A 324 24.34 -20.73 -14.28
CA ALA A 324 22.90 -20.62 -14.42
C ALA A 324 22.18 -21.07 -13.16
N ILE A 325 21.07 -20.41 -12.83
CA ILE A 325 20.12 -20.89 -11.84
C ILE A 325 19.27 -21.96 -12.50
N ARG A 326 19.27 -23.16 -11.90
CA ARG A 326 18.53 -24.32 -12.41
C ARG A 326 17.46 -24.75 -11.43
N THR A 327 16.30 -25.08 -11.96
CA THR A 327 15.15 -25.55 -11.21
C THR A 327 14.82 -27.00 -11.63
N ARG A 328 14.59 -27.87 -10.64
CA ARG A 328 13.93 -29.17 -10.78
C ARG A 328 12.64 -29.16 -9.99
N ASN A 329 11.62 -29.86 -10.44
CA ASN A 329 10.36 -29.97 -9.74
C ASN A 329 10.00 -31.45 -9.55
N HIS A 330 9.48 -31.78 -8.39
CA HIS A 330 9.08 -33.14 -8.07
C HIS A 330 7.61 -33.17 -7.70
N LEU A 331 6.85 -34.01 -8.35
CA LEU A 331 5.48 -34.33 -7.97
C LEU A 331 5.54 -35.41 -6.90
N ALA A 332 4.89 -35.20 -5.77
CA ALA A 332 4.88 -36.12 -4.64
C ALA A 332 3.46 -36.36 -4.12
N ARG A 333 3.16 -37.59 -3.72
CA ARG A 333 2.03 -37.92 -2.85
C ARG A 333 2.51 -37.94 -1.42
N LEU A 334 1.82 -37.21 -0.55
CA LEU A 334 2.27 -36.96 0.81
C LEU A 334 1.31 -37.54 1.84
N GLU A 335 1.87 -37.97 2.97
CA GLU A 335 1.12 -38.10 4.22
C GLU A 335 0.86 -36.71 4.83
N ARG A 336 -0.07 -36.65 5.78
CA ARG A 336 -0.38 -35.38 6.48
C ARG A 336 0.74 -34.84 7.35
N ASP A 337 1.70 -35.68 7.74
CA ASP A 337 2.91 -35.30 8.46
C ASP A 337 4.01 -34.76 7.53
N GLY A 338 3.74 -34.63 6.24
CA GLY A 338 4.67 -34.13 5.23
C GLY A 338 5.61 -35.20 4.65
N THR A 339 5.52 -36.46 5.09
CA THR A 339 6.33 -37.55 4.55
C THR A 339 5.87 -37.90 3.13
N ALA A 340 6.81 -38.04 2.21
CA ALA A 340 6.51 -38.44 0.84
C ALA A 340 6.33 -39.97 0.78
N ARG A 341 5.14 -40.45 0.31
CA ARG A 341 4.89 -41.86 -0.03
C ARG A 341 5.54 -42.19 -1.36
N GLU A 342 5.44 -41.29 -2.32
CA GLU A 342 5.92 -41.44 -3.67
C GLU A 342 6.37 -40.06 -4.17
N ALA A 343 7.47 -40.02 -4.89
CA ALA A 343 7.93 -38.77 -5.54
C ALA A 343 8.58 -39.09 -6.89
N ARG A 344 8.28 -38.26 -7.87
CA ARG A 344 8.84 -38.37 -9.24
C ARG A 344 9.26 -36.98 -9.73
N GLU A 345 10.41 -36.90 -10.40
CA GLU A 345 10.82 -35.64 -11.06
C GLU A 345 9.88 -35.32 -12.22
N ILE A 346 9.41 -34.09 -12.30
CA ILE A 346 8.59 -33.59 -13.41
C ILE A 346 9.52 -33.30 -14.58
N VAL A 347 9.38 -34.05 -15.64
CA VAL A 347 10.22 -33.94 -16.85
C VAL A 347 9.36 -33.70 -18.08
N PRO A 348 9.83 -32.90 -19.06
CA PRO A 348 9.14 -32.76 -20.34
C PRO A 348 9.12 -34.07 -21.11
N ALA A 349 7.97 -34.43 -21.70
CA ALA A 349 7.88 -35.51 -22.69
C ALA A 349 8.71 -35.12 -23.93
N PRO A 350 9.16 -36.11 -24.73
CA PRO A 350 9.96 -35.85 -25.95
C PRO A 350 9.29 -34.94 -26.98
N SER A 351 7.96 -34.83 -26.93
CA SER A 351 7.16 -33.96 -27.80
C SER A 351 7.24 -32.48 -27.42
N ILE A 352 7.71 -32.15 -26.21
CA ILE A 352 7.83 -30.77 -25.74
C ILE A 352 9.14 -30.17 -26.26
N PRO A 353 9.12 -29.02 -26.94
CA PRO A 353 10.33 -28.38 -27.43
C PRO A 353 11.34 -28.13 -26.29
N PRO A 354 12.65 -28.27 -26.57
CA PRO A 354 13.68 -27.97 -25.58
C PRO A 354 13.67 -26.51 -25.18
N ALA A 355 14.18 -26.23 -24.00
CA ALA A 355 14.38 -24.88 -23.50
C ALA A 355 15.48 -24.15 -24.33
N ALA A 356 15.34 -22.83 -24.49
CA ALA A 356 16.39 -21.98 -25.03
C ALA A 356 17.49 -21.77 -23.97
N PRO A 357 18.74 -21.48 -24.38
CA PRO A 357 19.78 -21.09 -23.45
C PRO A 357 19.36 -19.88 -22.60
N SER A 358 19.43 -20.01 -21.28
CA SER A 358 19.03 -18.96 -20.32
C SER A 358 19.86 -19.02 -19.05
N LEU A 359 19.99 -17.89 -18.36
CA LEU A 359 20.61 -17.81 -17.03
C LEU A 359 19.70 -18.38 -15.91
N VAL A 360 18.40 -18.51 -16.18
CA VAL A 360 17.42 -19.14 -15.30
C VAL A 360 16.70 -20.20 -16.11
N VAL A 361 16.83 -21.47 -15.71
CA VAL A 361 16.38 -22.62 -16.48
C VAL A 361 15.37 -23.42 -15.65
N GLY A 362 14.25 -23.76 -16.28
CA GLY A 362 13.20 -24.60 -15.73
C GLY A 362 11.97 -23.82 -15.28
N PHE A 363 11.05 -24.53 -14.64
CA PHE A 363 9.72 -24.04 -14.26
C PHE A 363 9.75 -23.54 -12.81
N GLU A 364 9.61 -22.24 -12.62
CA GLU A 364 9.64 -21.61 -11.28
C GLU A 364 8.23 -21.59 -10.66
N ASP A 365 8.15 -21.89 -9.36
CA ASP A 365 6.99 -21.67 -8.49
C ASP A 365 5.67 -22.19 -9.07
N LEU A 366 5.61 -23.50 -9.30
CA LEU A 366 4.43 -24.16 -9.83
C LEU A 366 3.24 -24.01 -8.88
N ARG A 367 2.05 -23.71 -9.42
CA ARG A 367 0.76 -23.76 -8.73
C ARG A 367 -0.02 -24.93 -9.30
N LEU A 368 -0.27 -25.94 -8.46
CA LEU A 368 -0.86 -27.20 -8.83
C LEU A 368 -2.39 -27.13 -8.77
N PHE A 369 -3.10 -27.69 -9.76
CA PHE A 369 -4.57 -27.77 -9.78
C PHE A 369 -5.04 -28.87 -10.72
N ARG A 370 -6.28 -29.33 -10.52
CA ARG A 370 -6.94 -30.29 -11.43
C ARG A 370 -7.89 -29.53 -12.35
N TRP A 371 -7.78 -29.76 -13.65
CA TRP A 371 -8.67 -29.21 -14.66
C TRP A 371 -9.02 -30.23 -15.71
N ARG A 372 -10.32 -30.35 -16.03
CA ARG A 372 -10.86 -31.35 -16.98
C ARG A 372 -10.36 -32.77 -16.71
N GLY A 373 -10.37 -33.14 -15.44
CA GLY A 373 -9.95 -34.47 -15.00
C GLY A 373 -8.45 -34.77 -15.02
N ARG A 374 -7.60 -33.83 -15.49
CA ARG A 374 -6.14 -34.00 -15.57
C ARG A 374 -5.43 -33.05 -14.59
N LEU A 375 -4.27 -33.49 -14.12
CA LEU A 375 -3.40 -32.65 -13.29
C LEU A 375 -2.71 -31.57 -14.15
N HIS A 376 -2.77 -30.34 -13.69
CA HIS A 376 -2.15 -29.20 -14.35
C HIS A 376 -1.32 -28.39 -13.34
N ALA A 377 -0.39 -27.62 -13.87
CA ALA A 377 0.29 -26.59 -13.11
C ALA A 377 0.49 -25.33 -13.97
N CYS A 378 0.50 -24.15 -13.34
CA CYS A 378 1.05 -22.96 -13.97
C CYS A 378 2.38 -22.59 -13.31
N ALA A 379 3.34 -22.14 -14.10
CA ALA A 379 4.69 -21.83 -13.66
C ALA A 379 5.21 -20.58 -14.34
N THR A 380 6.15 -19.87 -13.69
CA THR A 380 6.95 -18.84 -14.35
C THR A 380 8.11 -19.50 -15.10
N VAL A 381 8.35 -19.09 -16.36
CA VAL A 381 9.48 -19.56 -17.19
C VAL A 381 10.22 -18.39 -17.80
N ARG A 382 11.54 -18.54 -18.01
CA ARG A 382 12.39 -17.55 -18.69
C ARG A 382 13.13 -18.14 -19.90
N ASP A 383 13.24 -19.43 -19.94
CA ASP A 383 14.00 -20.19 -20.95
C ASP A 383 13.12 -20.63 -22.14
N ARG A 384 12.01 -19.93 -22.36
CA ARG A 384 11.07 -20.23 -23.45
C ARG A 384 10.94 -19.12 -24.48
N ASN A 385 11.62 -17.97 -24.27
CA ASN A 385 11.67 -16.91 -25.25
C ASN A 385 13.09 -16.29 -25.34
N PRO A 386 13.49 -15.75 -26.51
CA PRO A 386 14.83 -15.18 -26.71
C PRO A 386 15.14 -13.96 -25.85
N ALA A 387 14.11 -13.22 -25.41
CA ALA A 387 14.26 -12.03 -24.57
C ALA A 387 14.45 -12.37 -23.09
N MET A 388 14.41 -13.64 -22.71
CA MET A 388 14.47 -14.13 -21.32
C MET A 388 13.47 -13.43 -20.38
N ARG A 389 12.35 -12.95 -20.92
CA ARG A 389 11.26 -12.42 -20.10
C ARG A 389 10.59 -13.54 -19.31
N CYS A 390 10.09 -13.19 -18.12
CA CYS A 390 9.23 -14.09 -17.39
C CYS A 390 7.89 -14.21 -18.13
N GLU A 391 7.49 -15.43 -18.44
CA GLU A 391 6.20 -15.79 -19.02
C GLU A 391 5.52 -16.84 -18.15
N ILE A 392 4.21 -16.99 -18.26
CA ILE A 392 3.48 -18.04 -17.58
C ILE A 392 3.30 -19.22 -18.52
N ALA A 393 3.78 -20.39 -18.10
CA ALA A 393 3.54 -21.67 -18.75
C ALA A 393 2.39 -22.39 -18.05
N LEU A 394 1.42 -22.86 -18.82
CA LEU A 394 0.42 -23.84 -18.43
C LEU A 394 0.92 -25.23 -18.84
N LEU A 395 1.01 -26.12 -17.88
CA LEU A 395 1.53 -27.49 -18.02
C LEU A 395 0.41 -28.49 -17.76
N ALA A 396 0.25 -29.49 -18.61
CA ALA A 396 -0.54 -30.67 -18.31
C ALA A 396 0.39 -31.86 -17.99
N LEU A 397 0.13 -32.54 -16.89
CA LEU A 397 0.93 -33.65 -16.38
C LEU A 397 0.18 -34.99 -16.60
N ASP A 398 0.92 -36.04 -16.95
CA ASP A 398 0.42 -37.41 -16.89
C ASP A 398 0.68 -38.05 -15.51
N ASP A 399 0.24 -39.30 -15.35
CA ASP A 399 0.37 -40.07 -14.11
C ASP A 399 1.84 -40.43 -13.78
N ASP A 400 2.74 -40.35 -14.76
CA ASP A 400 4.19 -40.53 -14.60
C ASP A 400 4.94 -39.24 -14.32
N ALA A 401 4.24 -38.13 -14.00
CA ALA A 401 4.79 -36.80 -13.79
C ALA A 401 5.49 -36.21 -15.04
N ARG A 402 5.11 -36.59 -16.25
CA ARG A 402 5.63 -36.00 -17.47
C ARG A 402 4.77 -34.84 -17.91
N ILE A 403 5.42 -33.76 -18.35
CA ILE A 403 4.74 -32.66 -19.02
C ILE A 403 4.38 -33.11 -20.44
N VAL A 404 3.13 -33.43 -20.67
CA VAL A 404 2.63 -33.89 -21.98
C VAL A 404 2.10 -32.77 -22.84
N GLU A 405 1.70 -31.64 -22.23
CA GLU A 405 1.31 -30.42 -22.94
C GLU A 405 1.93 -29.20 -22.24
N LEU A 406 2.38 -28.24 -23.05
CA LEU A 406 2.90 -26.96 -22.61
C LEU A 406 2.28 -25.84 -23.47
N ALA A 407 1.69 -24.83 -22.83
CA ALA A 407 1.24 -23.62 -23.46
C ALA A 407 1.81 -22.38 -22.76
N LEU A 408 2.44 -21.48 -23.50
CA LEU A 408 2.75 -20.16 -22.97
C LEU A 408 1.50 -19.30 -23.03
N LEU A 409 1.14 -18.66 -21.91
CA LEU A 409 -0.08 -17.89 -21.81
C LEU A 409 0.16 -16.47 -22.30
N HIS A 410 -0.34 -16.18 -23.49
CA HIS A 410 -0.29 -14.87 -24.14
C HIS A 410 -1.69 -14.24 -24.23
N GLY A 411 -1.73 -12.93 -24.50
CA GLY A 411 -2.97 -12.19 -24.78
C GLY A 411 -3.29 -11.07 -23.79
N TYR A 412 -2.45 -10.91 -22.76
CA TYR A 412 -2.59 -9.81 -21.83
C TYR A 412 -1.21 -9.30 -21.37
N ARG A 413 -0.90 -8.04 -21.70
CA ARG A 413 0.35 -7.34 -21.33
C ARG A 413 1.61 -8.16 -21.62
N ASP A 414 1.68 -8.74 -22.81
CA ASP A 414 2.77 -9.62 -23.26
C ASP A 414 4.14 -8.92 -23.33
N ASP A 415 4.16 -7.59 -23.24
CA ASP A 415 5.34 -6.72 -23.18
C ASP A 415 6.02 -6.73 -21.81
N LEU A 416 5.32 -7.17 -20.75
CA LEU A 416 5.80 -7.16 -19.36
C LEU A 416 6.32 -8.53 -18.92
N HIS A 417 7.12 -8.52 -17.84
CA HIS A 417 7.44 -9.73 -17.10
C HIS A 417 6.19 -10.27 -16.37
N GLN A 418 5.81 -11.51 -16.67
CA GLN A 418 4.65 -12.18 -16.09
C GLN A 418 5.07 -13.10 -14.96
N LYS A 419 4.49 -12.88 -13.77
CA LYS A 419 4.74 -13.71 -12.57
C LYS A 419 3.49 -13.80 -11.70
N ASN A 420 3.44 -14.86 -10.89
CA ASN A 420 2.53 -14.98 -9.75
C ASN A 420 1.02 -14.95 -10.13
N TRP A 421 0.67 -15.45 -11.32
CA TRP A 421 -0.73 -15.63 -11.65
C TRP A 421 -1.33 -16.71 -10.77
N MET A 422 -2.52 -16.47 -10.25
CA MET A 422 -3.23 -17.37 -9.34
C MET A 422 -4.34 -18.11 -10.10
N PRO A 423 -4.15 -19.41 -10.44
CA PRO A 423 -5.15 -20.17 -11.17
C PRO A 423 -6.39 -20.45 -10.31
N ALA A 424 -7.55 -20.43 -10.97
CA ALA A 424 -8.85 -20.78 -10.43
C ALA A 424 -9.60 -21.67 -11.44
N VAL A 425 -10.13 -22.80 -11.00
CA VAL A 425 -10.91 -23.71 -11.84
C VAL A 425 -12.36 -23.69 -11.41
N ASP A 426 -13.26 -23.28 -12.32
CA ASP A 426 -14.70 -23.27 -12.12
C ASP A 426 -15.39 -24.16 -13.17
N GLY A 427 -15.72 -25.40 -12.79
CA GLY A 427 -16.16 -26.40 -13.73
C GLY A 427 -15.11 -26.65 -14.83
N ASP A 428 -15.49 -26.43 -16.08
CA ASP A 428 -14.60 -26.57 -17.24
C ASP A 428 -13.79 -25.30 -17.58
N GLU A 429 -14.06 -24.18 -16.88
CA GLU A 429 -13.37 -22.92 -17.12
C GLU A 429 -12.08 -22.83 -16.29
N LEU A 430 -11.01 -22.38 -16.94
CA LEU A 430 -9.74 -22.06 -16.28
C LEU A 430 -9.54 -20.55 -16.34
N MET A 431 -9.41 -19.97 -15.16
CA MET A 431 -9.20 -18.54 -14.96
C MET A 431 -7.92 -18.30 -14.17
N PHE A 432 -7.43 -17.05 -14.23
CA PHE A 432 -6.27 -16.61 -13.47
C PHE A 432 -6.56 -15.24 -12.86
N VAL A 433 -6.44 -15.11 -11.57
CA VAL A 433 -6.37 -13.78 -10.95
C VAL A 433 -4.97 -13.23 -11.20
N TYR A 434 -4.91 -12.17 -12.00
CA TYR A 434 -3.67 -11.51 -12.41
C TYR A 434 -3.18 -10.50 -11.37
N LEU A 435 -4.09 -9.65 -10.87
CA LEU A 435 -3.88 -8.65 -9.83
C LEU A 435 -5.05 -8.63 -8.87
N CYS A 436 -4.81 -8.15 -7.65
CA CYS A 436 -5.87 -7.87 -6.68
C CYS A 436 -6.39 -6.43 -6.77
N ASP A 437 -5.61 -5.49 -7.34
CA ASP A 437 -6.01 -4.10 -7.48
C ASP A 437 -5.37 -3.41 -8.71
N PRO A 438 -6.15 -3.04 -9.73
CA PRO A 438 -7.54 -3.49 -9.90
C PRO A 438 -7.59 -5.02 -9.90
N THR A 439 -8.69 -5.60 -9.42
CA THR A 439 -8.85 -7.05 -9.52
C THR A 439 -9.05 -7.42 -10.98
N ILE A 440 -8.05 -8.05 -11.59
CA ILE A 440 -8.09 -8.47 -12.99
C ILE A 440 -8.12 -9.99 -13.04
N VAL A 441 -9.15 -10.53 -13.65
CA VAL A 441 -9.32 -11.96 -13.88
C VAL A 441 -9.22 -12.24 -15.37
N LEU A 442 -8.28 -13.11 -15.74
CA LEU A 442 -8.09 -13.58 -17.11
C LEU A 442 -8.76 -14.93 -17.28
N ARG A 443 -9.41 -15.18 -18.41
CA ARG A 443 -9.95 -16.48 -18.79
C ARG A 443 -9.11 -17.09 -19.90
N TYR A 444 -8.74 -18.34 -19.75
CA TYR A 444 -8.00 -19.10 -20.76
C TYR A 444 -8.94 -19.71 -21.80
N ASP A 445 -8.65 -19.49 -23.06
CA ASP A 445 -9.26 -20.16 -24.21
C ASP A 445 -8.33 -21.29 -24.69
N PRO A 446 -8.67 -22.58 -24.46
CA PRO A 446 -7.84 -23.69 -24.86
C PRO A 446 -7.74 -23.87 -26.38
N ALA A 447 -8.74 -23.43 -27.15
CA ALA A 447 -8.72 -23.55 -28.60
C ALA A 447 -7.75 -22.52 -29.22
N ALA A 448 -7.81 -21.29 -28.73
CA ALA A 448 -6.90 -20.23 -29.15
C ALA A 448 -5.54 -20.27 -28.44
N ARG A 449 -5.42 -21.03 -27.34
CA ARG A 449 -4.24 -21.08 -26.42
C ARG A 449 -3.83 -19.70 -25.93
N ARG A 450 -4.81 -18.85 -25.60
CA ARG A 450 -4.65 -17.45 -25.19
C ARG A 450 -5.51 -17.11 -23.98
N VAL A 451 -5.15 -16.04 -23.30
CA VAL A 451 -5.97 -15.47 -22.24
C VAL A 451 -6.56 -14.14 -22.68
N ALA A 452 -7.71 -13.79 -22.12
CA ALA A 452 -8.35 -12.50 -22.28
C ALA A 452 -8.93 -12.03 -20.95
N VAL A 453 -9.07 -10.72 -20.77
CA VAL A 453 -9.72 -10.17 -19.58
C VAL A 453 -11.17 -10.64 -19.53
N HIS A 454 -11.52 -11.30 -18.43
CA HIS A 454 -12.87 -11.82 -18.17
C HIS A 454 -13.62 -10.91 -17.19
N ARG A 455 -12.93 -10.44 -16.15
CA ARG A 455 -13.47 -9.52 -15.13
C ARG A 455 -12.44 -8.46 -14.78
N GLU A 456 -12.94 -7.27 -14.46
CA GLU A 456 -12.14 -6.19 -13.88
C GLU A 456 -12.97 -5.47 -12.82
N HIS A 457 -12.42 -5.32 -11.62
CA HIS A 457 -13.08 -4.68 -10.50
C HIS A 457 -12.10 -3.76 -9.76
N ALA A 458 -12.57 -2.59 -9.33
CA ALA A 458 -11.82 -1.72 -8.43
C ALA A 458 -12.21 -2.03 -6.98
N PRO A 459 -11.33 -2.60 -6.15
CA PRO A 459 -11.63 -2.81 -4.74
C PRO A 459 -11.75 -1.48 -3.99
N ALA A 460 -12.50 -1.47 -2.88
CA ALA A 460 -12.67 -0.27 -2.06
C ALA A 460 -11.36 0.17 -1.38
N LEU A 461 -10.45 -0.74 -1.13
CA LEU A 461 -9.17 -0.52 -0.48
C LEU A 461 -8.00 -0.61 -1.47
N ALA A 462 -6.87 0.01 -1.15
CA ALA A 462 -5.64 -0.04 -1.94
C ALA A 462 -4.91 -1.38 -1.73
N LEU A 463 -5.04 -2.29 -2.68
CA LEU A 463 -4.45 -3.65 -2.66
C LEU A 463 -3.38 -3.84 -3.73
N ASP A 464 -2.90 -2.77 -4.35
CA ASP A 464 -1.90 -2.73 -5.43
C ASP A 464 -0.55 -3.36 -5.06
N HIS A 465 -0.26 -3.47 -3.77
CA HIS A 465 0.96 -4.09 -3.24
C HIS A 465 0.87 -5.62 -3.11
N LEU A 466 -0.33 -6.20 -3.16
CA LEU A 466 -0.51 -7.64 -3.04
C LEU A 466 -0.08 -8.34 -4.33
N ARG A 467 0.76 -9.34 -4.19
CA ARG A 467 1.21 -10.22 -5.27
C ARG A 467 0.61 -11.60 -5.10
N GLY A 468 0.28 -12.25 -6.19
CA GLY A 468 -0.26 -13.61 -6.16
C GLY A 468 0.70 -14.59 -5.50
N GLY A 469 0.15 -15.48 -4.71
CA GLY A 469 0.86 -16.57 -4.04
C GLY A 469 0.35 -17.93 -4.52
N SER A 470 -0.71 -18.44 -3.92
CA SER A 470 -1.28 -19.76 -4.21
C SER A 470 -2.24 -19.77 -5.40
N GLN A 471 -2.69 -20.95 -5.82
CA GLN A 471 -3.95 -21.12 -6.55
C GLN A 471 -5.14 -20.68 -5.66
N LEU A 472 -6.27 -20.36 -6.31
CA LEU A 472 -7.54 -20.17 -5.62
C LEU A 472 -8.18 -21.54 -5.32
N VAL A 473 -8.74 -21.66 -4.13
CA VAL A 473 -9.53 -22.83 -3.73
C VAL A 473 -10.97 -22.42 -3.42
N ARG A 474 -11.92 -23.30 -3.71
CA ARG A 474 -13.30 -23.09 -3.27
C ARG A 474 -13.33 -23.08 -1.75
N PHE A 475 -13.92 -22.03 -1.19
CA PHE A 475 -14.04 -21.83 0.24
C PHE A 475 -15.37 -21.15 0.53
N ASP A 476 -16.21 -21.79 1.33
CA ASP A 476 -17.57 -21.34 1.60
C ASP A 476 -18.34 -21.01 0.29
N HIS A 477 -18.83 -19.80 0.15
CA HIS A 477 -19.59 -19.34 -1.02
C HIS A 477 -18.73 -18.62 -2.09
N GLY A 478 -17.42 -18.66 -1.97
CA GLY A 478 -16.50 -17.97 -2.89
C GLY A 478 -15.18 -18.70 -3.09
N TRP A 479 -14.09 -17.93 -3.07
CA TRP A 479 -12.74 -18.42 -3.30
C TRP A 479 -11.78 -17.85 -2.25
N LEU A 480 -10.87 -18.67 -1.80
CA LEU A 480 -9.77 -18.24 -0.93
C LEU A 480 -8.45 -18.38 -1.68
N ALA A 481 -7.62 -17.36 -1.56
CA ALA A 481 -6.22 -17.39 -2.01
C ALA A 481 -5.29 -16.89 -0.91
N LEU A 482 -4.05 -17.32 -0.99
CA LEU A 482 -2.97 -16.79 -0.17
C LEU A 482 -2.11 -15.90 -1.07
N THR A 483 -2.00 -14.62 -0.71
CA THR A 483 -1.18 -13.62 -1.39
C THR A 483 0.04 -13.29 -0.55
N HIS A 484 1.01 -12.60 -1.13
CA HIS A 484 2.15 -12.08 -0.39
C HIS A 484 2.40 -10.61 -0.71
N GLU A 485 3.01 -9.92 0.23
CA GLU A 485 3.56 -8.59 0.10
C GLU A 485 5.03 -8.59 0.56
N VAL A 486 5.84 -7.72 -0.02
CA VAL A 486 7.24 -7.60 0.35
C VAL A 486 7.46 -6.24 0.99
N ALA A 487 7.73 -6.25 2.29
CA ALA A 487 8.23 -5.09 3.00
C ALA A 487 9.75 -5.04 2.85
N MET A 488 10.26 -3.92 2.33
CA MET A 488 11.67 -3.76 2.02
C MET A 488 12.22 -2.51 2.74
N ILE A 489 13.22 -2.70 3.59
CA ILE A 489 14.04 -1.61 4.12
C ILE A 489 15.17 -1.33 3.14
N ASP A 490 15.87 -2.39 2.71
CA ASP A 490 16.87 -2.44 1.66
C ASP A 490 16.88 -3.84 1.01
N GLU A 491 17.73 -4.09 0.03
CA GLU A 491 17.78 -5.39 -0.66
C GLU A 491 18.14 -6.57 0.26
N ALA A 492 18.95 -6.34 1.29
CA ALA A 492 19.34 -7.36 2.25
C ALA A 492 18.29 -7.58 3.34
N ASN A 493 17.50 -6.54 3.64
CA ASN A 493 16.50 -6.52 4.71
C ASN A 493 15.08 -6.48 4.13
N ARG A 494 14.72 -7.48 3.35
CA ARG A 494 13.37 -7.70 2.84
C ARG A 494 12.66 -8.74 3.69
N ARG A 495 11.36 -8.50 3.96
CA ARG A 495 10.50 -9.44 4.66
C ARG A 495 9.26 -9.73 3.84
N TYR A 496 8.92 -11.00 3.72
CA TYR A 496 7.69 -11.44 3.07
C TYR A 496 6.60 -11.59 4.14
N LEU A 497 5.45 -11.02 3.87
CA LEU A 497 4.24 -11.17 4.67
C LEU A 497 3.13 -11.76 3.79
N HIS A 498 2.20 -12.45 4.42
CA HIS A 498 1.12 -13.15 3.72
C HIS A 498 -0.23 -12.61 4.17
N ARG A 499 -1.23 -12.66 3.28
CA ARG A 499 -2.64 -12.42 3.60
C ARG A 499 -3.50 -13.47 2.94
N PHE A 500 -4.49 -13.97 3.67
CA PHE A 500 -5.60 -14.61 3.02
C PHE A 500 -6.49 -13.53 2.39
N VAL A 501 -6.85 -13.76 1.13
CA VAL A 501 -7.76 -12.91 0.36
C VAL A 501 -8.95 -13.76 -0.04
N PHE A 502 -10.13 -13.33 0.37
CA PHE A 502 -11.38 -13.96 -0.01
C PHE A 502 -12.04 -13.19 -1.15
N PHE A 503 -12.36 -13.91 -2.22
CA PHE A 503 -13.07 -13.41 -3.39
C PHE A 503 -14.49 -13.98 -3.39
N ASP A 504 -15.46 -13.18 -3.77
CA ASP A 504 -16.81 -13.66 -4.03
C ASP A 504 -16.89 -14.52 -5.31
N ARG A 505 -18.10 -14.97 -5.68
CA ARG A 505 -18.30 -15.80 -6.88
C ARG A 505 -17.94 -15.07 -8.18
N ASP A 506 -18.01 -13.75 -8.19
CA ASP A 506 -17.64 -12.89 -9.32
C ASP A 506 -16.17 -12.44 -9.27
N PHE A 507 -15.36 -13.03 -8.41
CA PHE A 507 -13.96 -12.70 -8.18
C PHE A 507 -13.70 -11.27 -7.68
N ARG A 508 -14.67 -10.62 -7.02
CA ARG A 508 -14.41 -9.37 -6.30
C ARG A 508 -13.75 -9.69 -4.98
N VAL A 509 -12.70 -8.95 -4.63
CA VAL A 509 -12.11 -9.04 -3.29
C VAL A 509 -13.15 -8.57 -2.28
N SER A 510 -13.58 -9.46 -1.41
CA SER A 510 -14.65 -9.22 -0.42
C SER A 510 -14.15 -9.15 1.00
N ALA A 511 -13.07 -9.86 1.34
CA ALA A 511 -12.45 -9.81 2.65
C ALA A 511 -10.95 -10.14 2.57
N ILE A 512 -10.19 -9.62 3.51
CA ILE A 512 -8.76 -9.89 3.67
C ILE A 512 -8.41 -10.08 5.14
N THR A 513 -7.33 -10.82 5.43
CA THR A 513 -6.74 -10.82 6.76
C THR A 513 -5.75 -9.65 6.91
N GLU A 514 -5.36 -9.34 8.15
CA GLU A 514 -4.13 -8.60 8.36
C GLU A 514 -2.91 -9.39 7.84
N PRO A 515 -1.76 -8.71 7.57
CA PRO A 515 -0.54 -9.38 7.13
C PRO A 515 0.02 -10.23 8.26
N PHE A 516 0.47 -11.44 7.93
CA PHE A 516 1.06 -12.37 8.89
C PHE A 516 2.27 -13.09 8.30
N ARG A 517 3.02 -13.80 9.15
CA ARG A 517 4.17 -14.64 8.79
C ARG A 517 3.97 -16.07 9.31
N PHE A 518 4.43 -17.04 8.54
CA PHE A 518 4.36 -18.46 8.94
C PHE A 518 5.43 -18.83 9.97
N ALA A 519 6.63 -18.33 9.78
CA ALA A 519 7.79 -18.53 10.65
C ALA A 519 8.38 -17.16 11.05
N ASP A 520 9.45 -17.13 11.80
CA ASP A 520 10.16 -15.88 12.15
C ASP A 520 11.39 -15.65 11.25
N GLU A 521 11.21 -15.95 9.96
CA GLU A 521 12.25 -15.83 8.95
C GLU A 521 11.94 -14.70 7.97
N PRO A 522 12.94 -13.98 7.45
CA PRO A 522 12.71 -12.86 6.55
C PRO A 522 12.08 -13.26 5.22
N ILE A 523 12.49 -14.41 4.66
CA ILE A 523 12.03 -14.86 3.34
C ILE A 523 11.16 -16.08 3.51
N GLU A 524 9.87 -15.88 3.31
CA GLU A 524 8.84 -16.91 3.24
C GLU A 524 8.04 -16.70 1.96
N PHE A 525 7.79 -17.76 1.20
CA PHE A 525 7.02 -17.64 -0.01
C PHE A 525 5.97 -18.76 -0.13
N ALA A 526 4.69 -18.38 -0.02
CA ALA A 526 3.61 -19.34 -0.16
C ALA A 526 3.17 -19.47 -1.62
N ALA A 527 3.18 -20.71 -2.14
CA ALA A 527 2.82 -21.03 -3.52
C ALA A 527 1.69 -22.07 -3.64
N GLY A 528 1.17 -22.59 -2.54
CA GLY A 528 0.10 -23.57 -2.57
C GLY A 528 -0.91 -23.43 -1.44
N LEU A 529 -2.17 -23.75 -1.76
CA LEU A 529 -3.29 -23.72 -0.84
C LEU A 529 -4.23 -24.90 -1.14
N ALA A 530 -4.74 -25.54 -0.09
CA ALA A 530 -5.83 -26.50 -0.20
C ALA A 530 -6.82 -26.31 0.95
N TYR A 531 -8.09 -26.60 0.72
CA TYR A 531 -9.12 -26.60 1.74
C TYR A 531 -9.67 -28.02 1.93
N ASP A 532 -9.49 -28.55 3.13
CA ASP A 532 -10.03 -29.85 3.54
C ASP A 532 -11.38 -29.65 4.22
N ALA A 533 -12.45 -29.78 3.45
CA ALA A 533 -13.80 -29.58 3.96
C ALA A 533 -14.22 -30.64 4.99
N THR A 534 -13.59 -31.83 4.98
CA THR A 534 -13.92 -32.90 5.92
C THR A 534 -13.38 -32.64 7.32
N ARG A 535 -12.27 -31.89 7.40
CA ARG A 535 -11.61 -31.50 8.67
C ARG A 535 -11.78 -30.03 9.01
N ASP A 536 -12.47 -29.28 8.15
CA ASP A 536 -12.55 -27.81 8.20
C ASP A 536 -11.18 -27.16 8.41
N ALA A 537 -10.22 -27.54 7.57
CA ALA A 537 -8.83 -27.12 7.70
C ALA A 537 -8.29 -26.55 6.38
N VAL A 538 -7.49 -25.49 6.50
CA VAL A 538 -6.75 -24.88 5.40
C VAL A 538 -5.29 -25.36 5.46
N LEU A 539 -4.81 -25.94 4.36
CA LEU A 539 -3.41 -26.35 4.21
C LEU A 539 -2.71 -25.31 3.34
N ALA A 540 -1.70 -24.65 3.89
CA ALA A 540 -0.89 -23.65 3.20
C ALA A 540 0.55 -24.15 3.06
N SER A 541 1.06 -24.26 1.85
CA SER A 541 2.45 -24.66 1.62
C SER A 541 3.32 -23.44 1.26
N TYR A 542 4.52 -23.41 1.83
CA TYR A 542 5.43 -22.28 1.69
C TYR A 542 6.90 -22.69 1.73
N GLY A 543 7.73 -21.91 1.05
CA GLY A 543 9.19 -22.01 1.14
C GLY A 543 9.74 -21.08 2.23
N VAL A 544 10.82 -21.51 2.88
CA VAL A 544 11.54 -20.70 3.88
C VAL A 544 12.99 -20.59 3.46
N GLN A 545 13.50 -19.35 3.39
CA GLN A 545 14.89 -19.02 3.03
C GLN A 545 15.37 -19.69 1.73
N ASP A 546 14.45 -19.91 0.78
CA ASP A 546 14.70 -20.59 -0.49
C ASP A 546 15.42 -21.95 -0.35
N CYS A 547 15.31 -22.63 0.79
CA CYS A 547 16.00 -23.89 1.05
C CYS A 547 15.22 -24.88 1.90
N ARG A 548 14.00 -24.55 2.35
CA ARG A 548 13.14 -25.47 3.12
C ARG A 548 11.72 -25.39 2.58
N ALA A 549 11.11 -26.53 2.29
CA ALA A 549 9.71 -26.65 1.91
C ALA A 549 8.89 -27.03 3.15
N MET A 550 7.82 -26.28 3.43
CA MET A 550 7.00 -26.42 4.62
C MET A 550 5.51 -26.44 4.25
N MET A 551 4.71 -27.02 5.14
CA MET A 551 3.25 -26.94 5.10
C MET A 551 2.71 -26.60 6.48
N ALA A 552 1.75 -25.65 6.54
CA ALA A 552 0.99 -25.34 7.72
C ALA A 552 -0.45 -25.81 7.55
N THR A 553 -1.00 -26.45 8.60
CA THR A 553 -2.43 -26.76 8.70
C THR A 553 -3.06 -25.79 9.71
N ILE A 554 -4.06 -25.04 9.26
CA ILE A 554 -4.72 -23.97 9.99
C ILE A 554 -6.22 -24.30 10.10
N ASP A 555 -6.82 -24.07 11.27
CA ASP A 555 -8.26 -24.19 11.46
C ASP A 555 -9.00 -23.18 10.53
N ALA A 556 -9.89 -23.69 9.68
CA ALA A 556 -10.62 -22.84 8.73
C ALA A 556 -11.58 -21.87 9.42
N ALA A 557 -12.14 -22.24 10.59
CA ALA A 557 -12.95 -21.33 11.39
C ALA A 557 -12.11 -20.14 11.90
N ALA A 558 -10.83 -20.36 12.22
CA ALA A 558 -9.93 -19.27 12.59
C ALA A 558 -9.62 -18.35 11.38
N VAL A 559 -9.45 -18.90 10.19
CA VAL A 559 -9.29 -18.11 8.97
C VAL A 559 -10.54 -17.25 8.73
N ARG A 560 -11.77 -17.83 8.85
CA ARG A 560 -13.02 -17.07 8.71
C ARG A 560 -13.12 -15.91 9.72
N ARG A 561 -12.72 -16.13 10.97
CA ARG A 561 -12.72 -15.09 12.01
C ARG A 561 -11.74 -13.95 11.70
N ALA A 562 -10.57 -14.28 11.15
CA ALA A 562 -9.52 -13.32 10.83
C ALA A 562 -9.80 -12.51 9.54
N LEU A 563 -10.68 -12.99 8.66
CA LEU A 563 -11.09 -12.28 7.46
C LEU A 563 -11.95 -11.06 7.81
N VAL A 564 -11.49 -9.87 7.46
CA VAL A 564 -12.20 -8.60 7.63
C VAL A 564 -12.82 -8.21 6.30
N ALA A 565 -14.15 -8.01 6.29
CA ALA A 565 -14.90 -7.60 5.11
C ALA A 565 -14.46 -6.22 4.62
N LEU A 566 -14.35 -6.04 3.30
CA LEU A 566 -14.09 -4.75 2.70
C LEU A 566 -15.36 -3.88 2.70
N PRO A 567 -15.21 -2.54 2.78
CA PRO A 567 -16.35 -1.63 2.67
C PRO A 567 -17.13 -1.87 1.36
N GLY A 568 -18.47 -1.97 1.47
CA GLY A 568 -19.36 -2.17 0.32
C GLY A 568 -19.37 -3.58 -0.28
N SER A 569 -18.67 -4.54 0.32
CA SER A 569 -18.72 -5.95 -0.12
C SER A 569 -19.96 -6.67 0.42
N ALA A 570 -20.46 -7.65 -0.34
CA ALA A 570 -21.68 -8.40 -0.04
C ALA A 570 -21.53 -9.49 1.05
N GLY A 571 -20.65 -9.29 2.05
CA GLY A 571 -20.63 -10.14 3.24
C GLY A 571 -19.30 -10.84 3.53
N ARG A 572 -19.13 -11.21 4.80
CA ARG A 572 -18.09 -12.13 5.30
C ARG A 572 -18.44 -13.56 4.87
N PRO A 573 -17.42 -14.46 4.76
CA PRO A 573 -17.68 -15.90 4.80
C PRO A 573 -18.59 -16.19 6.01
N GLU A 574 -19.68 -16.92 5.78
CA GLU A 574 -20.61 -17.22 6.88
C GLU A 574 -19.88 -18.04 7.95
N THR A 575 -19.79 -17.47 9.16
CA THR A 575 -19.52 -18.32 10.31
C THR A 575 -20.69 -19.29 10.41
N ALA A 576 -20.45 -20.59 10.30
CA ALA A 576 -21.46 -21.59 10.59
C ALA A 576 -22.09 -21.23 11.94
N ARG A 577 -23.40 -20.98 11.94
CA ARG A 577 -24.14 -20.82 13.20
C ARG A 577 -24.00 -22.13 13.95
N ALA A 578 -23.38 -22.06 15.13
CA ALA A 578 -23.32 -23.17 16.08
C ALA A 578 -24.71 -23.61 16.50
#